data_1754556da5ad45cec3d5af507310b15d
#
_entry.id   1754556da5ad45cec3d5af507310b15d
#
_cell.length_a   1.000
_cell.length_b   1.000
_cell.length_c   1.000
_cell.angle_alpha   90.00
_cell.angle_beta   90.00
_cell.angle_gamma   90.00
#
_symmetry.space_group_name_H-M   'P 1'
#
loop_
_entity.id
_entity.type
_entity.pdbx_description
1 polymer ?
#
loop_
_entity_poly.entity_id
_entity_poly.type
_entity_poly.pdbx_seq_one_letter_code
_entity_poly.pdbx_strand_id
1 'polypeptide(L)'
;MLLARLIKPKLMSRPLLLLIGLTALCQATSAQNSTPDSSIAAAYKNAVDTYYKFTDKQSRLYNGWLHIGYSHRIEGVAYYEDALWKSGTVVYDGLEFNDVNMMYDLYKDELIIQHFQKLMLTLHSFRVKSFSFNGHHFIRHVQDSTVKGSPATGFYEVLHEGKTRMMAKRVKILEETVTDVVQQRFTQKNFYYINSNNTWHNIKTFKDLRKSILNEKSSEIRQYLRRNQIKFRKEKERALIEALQQFDAITQ
;
A
#
# COMPACT_ATOMS: atom_id res chain seq x y z
N MET A 1 57.22 15.36 -81.71
CA MET A 1 57.74 14.14 -81.12
C MET A 1 57.71 14.30 -79.60
N LEU A 2 56.66 13.81 -78.92
CA LEU A 2 56.64 13.65 -77.45
C LEU A 2 55.47 12.71 -77.08
N LEU A 3 55.86 11.61 -76.48
CA LEU A 3 54.97 10.50 -76.11
C LEU A 3 54.14 10.90 -74.91
N ALA A 4 52.78 10.77 -74.99
CA ALA A 4 51.87 10.81 -73.89
C ALA A 4 51.79 9.43 -73.26
N ARG A 5 52.22 9.26 -71.99
CA ARG A 5 52.06 8.06 -71.18
C ARG A 5 50.64 8.04 -70.59
N LEU A 6 49.84 7.08 -71.05
CA LEU A 6 48.55 6.71 -70.42
C LEU A 6 48.79 6.00 -69.11
N ILE A 7 48.32 6.61 -68.01
CA ILE A 7 48.25 5.96 -66.69
C ILE A 7 46.94 5.14 -66.64
N LYS A 8 47.06 3.82 -66.56
CA LYS A 8 45.92 2.91 -66.39
C LYS A 8 45.45 2.98 -64.92
N PRO A 9 44.16 3.12 -64.61
CA PRO A 9 43.67 3.03 -63.26
C PRO A 9 43.79 1.59 -62.70
N LYS A 10 44.39 1.45 -61.53
CA LYS A 10 44.57 0.18 -60.83
C LYS A 10 43.22 -0.25 -60.24
N LEU A 11 42.67 -1.32 -60.79
CA LEU A 11 41.41 -1.90 -60.36
C LEU A 11 41.55 -2.43 -58.91
N MET A 12 40.79 -1.83 -57.97
CA MET A 12 40.76 -2.29 -56.59
C MET A 12 40.27 -3.73 -56.54
N SER A 13 41.00 -4.59 -55.81
CA SER A 13 40.74 -6.00 -55.70
C SER A 13 39.36 -6.31 -55.05
N ARG A 14 38.62 -7.20 -55.63
CA ARG A 14 37.31 -7.66 -55.16
C ARG A 14 37.19 -8.02 -53.66
N PRO A 15 38.25 -8.49 -52.95
CA PRO A 15 38.15 -8.75 -51.51
C PRO A 15 38.01 -7.50 -50.62
N LEU A 16 38.50 -6.32 -51.06
CA LEU A 16 38.40 -5.09 -50.31
C LEU A 16 36.97 -4.52 -50.30
N LEU A 17 36.21 -4.68 -51.36
CA LEU A 17 34.79 -4.29 -51.47
C LEU A 17 33.88 -5.20 -50.60
N LEU A 18 34.21 -6.50 -50.46
CA LEU A 18 33.50 -7.43 -49.58
C LEU A 18 33.74 -7.14 -48.11
N LEU A 19 34.92 -6.67 -47.73
CA LEU A 19 35.23 -6.31 -46.34
C LEU A 19 34.51 -5.04 -45.89
N ILE A 20 34.34 -4.05 -46.79
CA ILE A 20 33.58 -2.81 -46.52
C ILE A 20 32.07 -3.10 -46.42
N GLY A 21 31.55 -4.04 -47.19
CA GLY A 21 30.14 -4.48 -47.11
C GLY A 21 29.80 -5.21 -45.81
N LEU A 22 30.76 -5.96 -45.25
CA LEU A 22 30.55 -6.74 -44.04
C LEU A 22 30.56 -5.87 -42.78
N THR A 23 31.33 -4.74 -42.78
CA THR A 23 31.34 -3.79 -41.64
C THR A 23 30.10 -2.90 -41.58
N ALA A 24 29.38 -2.71 -42.68
CA ALA A 24 28.14 -1.92 -42.73
C ALA A 24 26.93 -2.69 -42.16
N LEU A 25 26.98 -4.03 -42.11
CA LEU A 25 25.87 -4.86 -41.55
C LEU A 25 25.90 -4.96 -40.01
N CYS A 26 27.00 -4.61 -39.34
CA CYS A 26 27.11 -4.70 -37.89
C CYS A 26 26.56 -3.49 -37.12
N GLN A 27 26.03 -2.46 -37.77
CA GLN A 27 25.51 -1.25 -37.08
C GLN A 27 23.99 -1.24 -36.83
N ALA A 28 23.28 -2.34 -37.17
CA ALA A 28 21.81 -2.38 -37.08
C ALA A 28 21.23 -3.07 -35.84
N THR A 29 22.02 -3.33 -34.77
CA THR A 29 21.53 -4.04 -33.59
C THR A 29 21.57 -3.22 -32.30
N SER A 30 21.40 -1.88 -32.40
CA SER A 30 21.26 -1.02 -31.23
C SER A 30 19.84 -0.47 -31.04
N ALA A 31 18.84 -1.25 -31.30
CA ALA A 31 17.46 -0.82 -31.09
C ALA A 31 16.68 -1.92 -30.43
N GLN A 32 16.64 -1.96 -29.12
CA GLN A 32 15.50 -2.44 -28.31
C GLN A 32 15.85 -2.49 -26.82
N ASN A 33 16.30 -1.37 -26.25
CA ASN A 33 16.06 -1.08 -24.85
C ASN A 33 15.04 0.06 -24.77
N SER A 34 13.84 -0.18 -25.28
CA SER A 34 12.70 0.66 -24.95
C SER A 34 12.27 0.33 -23.54
N THR A 35 12.50 1.22 -22.59
CA THR A 35 11.66 1.29 -21.39
C THR A 35 10.21 1.09 -21.83
N PRO A 36 9.40 0.27 -21.12
CA PRO A 36 8.01 0.08 -21.52
C PRO A 36 7.36 1.45 -21.62
N ASP A 37 6.96 1.81 -22.82
CA ASP A 37 6.38 3.09 -23.15
C ASP A 37 5.16 3.30 -22.21
N SER A 38 5.11 4.44 -21.54
CA SER A 38 3.99 4.78 -20.65
C SER A 38 2.64 4.68 -21.35
N SER A 39 2.62 4.80 -22.68
CA SER A 39 1.45 4.59 -23.52
C SER A 39 1.00 3.13 -23.56
N ILE A 40 1.93 2.16 -23.59
CA ILE A 40 1.62 0.71 -23.58
C ILE A 40 1.08 0.31 -22.21
N ALA A 41 1.68 0.81 -21.13
CA ALA A 41 1.19 0.58 -19.77
C ALA A 41 -0.21 1.18 -19.56
N ALA A 42 -0.47 2.39 -20.07
CA ALA A 42 -1.76 3.03 -20.04
C ALA A 42 -2.81 2.28 -20.90
N ALA A 43 -2.44 1.83 -22.10
CA ALA A 43 -3.30 1.05 -22.97
C ALA A 43 -3.66 -0.32 -22.36
N TYR A 44 -2.68 -0.99 -21.75
CA TYR A 44 -2.91 -2.23 -21.02
C TYR A 44 -3.86 -2.03 -19.84
N LYS A 45 -3.64 -0.98 -19.04
CA LYS A 45 -4.53 -0.61 -17.92
C LYS A 45 -5.95 -0.34 -18.41
N ASN A 46 -6.11 0.45 -19.47
CA ASN A 46 -7.41 0.77 -20.05
C ASN A 46 -8.13 -0.48 -20.62
N ALA A 47 -7.39 -1.40 -21.24
CA ALA A 47 -7.93 -2.66 -21.74
C ALA A 47 -8.41 -3.57 -20.58
N VAL A 48 -7.62 -3.65 -19.51
CA VAL A 48 -7.94 -4.38 -18.27
C VAL A 48 -9.16 -3.76 -17.61
N ASP A 49 -9.20 -2.44 -17.42
CA ASP A 49 -10.35 -1.72 -16.83
C ASP A 49 -11.63 -1.91 -17.69
N THR A 50 -11.50 -1.88 -19.01
CA THR A 50 -12.60 -2.12 -19.93
C THR A 50 -13.10 -3.56 -19.83
N TYR A 51 -12.19 -4.55 -19.83
CA TYR A 51 -12.55 -5.96 -19.63
C TYR A 51 -13.32 -6.16 -18.31
N TYR A 52 -12.84 -5.58 -17.21
CA TYR A 52 -13.54 -5.70 -15.92
C TYR A 52 -14.88 -4.98 -15.90
N LYS A 53 -15.06 -3.86 -16.58
CA LYS A 53 -16.37 -3.21 -16.75
C LYS A 53 -17.38 -4.09 -17.47
N PHE A 54 -16.94 -4.85 -18.48
CA PHE A 54 -17.82 -5.76 -19.22
C PHE A 54 -18.07 -7.10 -18.51
N THR A 55 -17.10 -7.57 -17.69
CA THR A 55 -17.23 -8.81 -16.90
C THR A 55 -17.69 -8.56 -15.47
N ASP A 56 -18.17 -7.38 -15.17
CA ASP A 56 -18.50 -6.89 -13.81
C ASP A 56 -19.30 -7.89 -12.97
N LYS A 57 -20.29 -8.54 -13.58
CA LYS A 57 -21.13 -9.57 -12.92
C LYS A 57 -20.39 -10.90 -12.62
N GLN A 58 -19.24 -11.16 -13.24
CA GLN A 58 -18.42 -12.36 -13.05
C GLN A 58 -17.03 -12.01 -12.46
N SER A 59 -16.87 -10.80 -11.96
CA SER A 59 -15.62 -10.34 -11.39
C SER A 59 -15.18 -11.24 -10.22
N ARG A 60 -13.88 -11.57 -10.18
CA ARG A 60 -13.27 -12.27 -9.04
C ARG A 60 -13.48 -11.54 -7.71
N LEU A 61 -13.71 -10.23 -7.78
CA LEU A 61 -14.01 -9.42 -6.62
C LEU A 61 -15.26 -9.89 -5.86
N TYR A 62 -16.28 -10.43 -6.58
CA TYR A 62 -17.51 -10.90 -5.94
C TYR A 62 -17.43 -12.35 -5.41
N ASN A 63 -16.23 -12.90 -5.31
CA ASN A 63 -15.99 -14.20 -4.70
C ASN A 63 -15.76 -14.04 -3.19
N GLY A 64 -16.86 -13.91 -2.46
CA GLY A 64 -16.92 -13.78 -1.01
C GLY A 64 -18.19 -14.45 -0.46
N TRP A 65 -18.41 -14.34 0.84
CA TRP A 65 -19.63 -14.81 1.49
C TRP A 65 -20.54 -13.65 1.88
N LEU A 66 -21.82 -13.96 2.04
CA LEU A 66 -22.80 -12.98 2.47
C LEU A 66 -22.43 -12.44 3.87
N HIS A 67 -22.28 -11.13 3.99
CA HIS A 67 -22.08 -10.49 5.28
C HIS A 67 -23.39 -10.42 6.05
N ILE A 68 -23.36 -10.91 7.29
CA ILE A 68 -24.45 -10.75 8.24
C ILE A 68 -24.07 -9.63 9.20
N GLY A 69 -24.84 -8.54 9.15
CA GLY A 69 -24.65 -7.37 10.01
C GLY A 69 -24.94 -7.65 11.48
N TYR A 70 -24.87 -6.60 12.27
CA TYR A 70 -25.07 -6.66 13.71
C TYR A 70 -26.47 -6.21 14.11
N SER A 71 -26.89 -6.60 15.33
CA SER A 71 -28.16 -6.15 15.90
C SER A 71 -28.15 -4.63 16.09
N HIS A 72 -29.25 -3.99 15.71
CA HIS A 72 -29.46 -2.56 15.93
C HIS A 72 -29.60 -2.16 17.42
N ARG A 73 -29.70 -3.14 18.31
CA ARG A 73 -29.71 -2.93 19.78
C ARG A 73 -28.32 -2.68 20.35
N ILE A 74 -27.26 -2.98 19.59
CA ILE A 74 -25.89 -2.72 20.00
C ILE A 74 -25.58 -1.25 19.74
N GLU A 75 -25.16 -0.55 20.79
CA GLU A 75 -24.75 0.87 20.68
C GLU A 75 -23.45 1.01 19.90
N GLY A 76 -23.39 2.02 19.02
CA GLY A 76 -22.24 2.25 18.14
C GLY A 76 -22.27 1.36 16.90
N VAL A 77 -21.14 1.29 16.19
CA VAL A 77 -20.98 0.53 14.95
C VAL A 77 -19.71 -0.31 14.97
N ALA A 78 -19.75 -1.48 14.37
CA ALA A 78 -18.60 -2.37 14.24
C ALA A 78 -17.55 -1.88 13.22
N TYR A 79 -17.97 -1.01 12.31
CA TYR A 79 -17.20 -0.58 11.14
C TYR A 79 -16.25 0.57 11.45
N TYR A 80 -15.27 0.77 10.57
CA TYR A 80 -14.36 1.93 10.61
C TYR A 80 -15.15 3.22 10.33
N GLU A 81 -14.99 4.22 11.23
CA GLU A 81 -15.74 5.48 11.27
C GLU A 81 -17.26 5.27 11.46
N ASP A 82 -17.98 4.84 10.45
CA ASP A 82 -19.43 4.72 10.43
C ASP A 82 -19.90 3.49 9.60
N ALA A 83 -21.21 3.29 9.52
CA ALA A 83 -21.85 2.21 8.75
C ALA A 83 -22.27 2.67 7.34
N LEU A 84 -21.52 3.58 6.72
CA LEU A 84 -21.78 4.07 5.37
C LEU A 84 -20.79 3.47 4.36
N TRP A 85 -21.28 3.24 3.15
CA TRP A 85 -20.44 2.82 2.04
C TRP A 85 -19.44 3.91 1.66
N LYS A 86 -18.17 3.54 1.55
CA LYS A 86 -17.08 4.41 1.09
C LYS A 86 -16.59 3.89 -0.24
N SER A 87 -16.53 4.74 -1.26
CA SER A 87 -15.87 4.40 -2.52
C SER A 87 -14.36 4.41 -2.33
N GLY A 88 -13.67 3.42 -2.89
CA GLY A 88 -12.23 3.30 -2.75
C GLY A 88 -11.62 2.25 -3.68
N THR A 89 -10.36 1.94 -3.43
CA THR A 89 -9.58 0.96 -4.21
C THR A 89 -9.26 -0.25 -3.33
N VAL A 90 -9.35 -1.44 -3.90
CA VAL A 90 -8.94 -2.69 -3.24
C VAL A 90 -8.04 -3.51 -4.16
N VAL A 91 -6.95 -4.05 -3.60
CA VAL A 91 -6.09 -5.04 -4.27
C VAL A 91 -6.48 -6.42 -3.75
N TYR A 92 -7.14 -7.21 -4.60
CA TYR A 92 -7.69 -8.52 -4.30
C TYR A 92 -7.23 -9.56 -5.33
N ASP A 93 -6.73 -10.71 -4.88
CA ASP A 93 -6.13 -11.75 -5.75
C ASP A 93 -5.05 -11.20 -6.71
N GLY A 94 -4.29 -10.19 -6.26
CA GLY A 94 -3.24 -9.55 -7.07
C GLY A 94 -3.74 -8.56 -8.11
N LEU A 95 -5.05 -8.32 -8.21
CA LEU A 95 -5.67 -7.36 -9.10
C LEU A 95 -6.16 -6.14 -8.34
N GLU A 96 -6.02 -4.96 -8.94
CA GLU A 96 -6.52 -3.70 -8.41
C GLU A 96 -7.93 -3.42 -8.96
N PHE A 97 -8.86 -3.12 -8.06
CA PHE A 97 -10.23 -2.73 -8.37
C PHE A 97 -10.48 -1.33 -7.81
N ASN A 98 -10.89 -0.42 -8.67
CA ASN A 98 -11.19 0.98 -8.33
C ASN A 98 -12.71 1.20 -8.21
N ASP A 99 -13.09 2.29 -7.52
CA ASP A 99 -14.49 2.70 -7.33
C ASP A 99 -15.36 1.63 -6.65
N VAL A 100 -14.75 0.80 -5.80
CA VAL A 100 -15.44 -0.23 -5.05
C VAL A 100 -16.10 0.38 -3.81
N ASN A 101 -17.43 0.23 -3.67
CA ASN A 101 -18.12 0.58 -2.44
C ASN A 101 -17.79 -0.45 -1.35
N MET A 102 -17.16 -0.01 -0.28
CA MET A 102 -16.67 -0.89 0.79
C MET A 102 -16.93 -0.32 2.19
N MET A 103 -16.90 -1.21 3.17
CA MET A 103 -16.84 -0.94 4.61
C MET A 103 -15.80 -1.86 5.24
N TYR A 104 -15.08 -1.38 6.22
CA TYR A 104 -14.13 -2.20 6.96
C TYR A 104 -14.69 -2.51 8.35
N ASP A 105 -14.96 -3.79 8.60
CA ASP A 105 -15.41 -4.30 9.90
C ASP A 105 -14.21 -4.44 10.84
N LEU A 106 -14.12 -3.55 11.83
CA LEU A 106 -13.05 -3.54 12.82
C LEU A 106 -13.23 -4.60 13.92
N TYR A 107 -14.44 -5.12 14.10
CA TYR A 107 -14.70 -6.14 15.10
C TYR A 107 -14.28 -7.53 14.62
N LYS A 108 -14.57 -7.85 13.35
CA LYS A 108 -14.18 -9.12 12.71
C LYS A 108 -12.84 -9.04 11.96
N ASP A 109 -12.31 -7.84 11.73
CA ASP A 109 -11.12 -7.60 10.87
C ASP A 109 -11.36 -8.03 9.41
N GLU A 110 -12.49 -7.63 8.83
CA GLU A 110 -12.96 -8.08 7.52
C GLU A 110 -13.32 -6.90 6.61
N LEU A 111 -12.95 -6.99 5.32
CA LEU A 111 -13.37 -6.03 4.32
C LEU A 111 -14.69 -6.49 3.68
N ILE A 112 -15.68 -5.62 3.70
CA ILE A 112 -17.01 -5.83 3.13
C ILE A 112 -17.16 -4.96 1.91
N ILE A 113 -17.68 -5.52 0.81
CA ILE A 113 -17.98 -4.78 -0.42
C ILE A 113 -19.46 -4.84 -0.75
N GLN A 114 -19.92 -3.85 -1.50
CA GLN A 114 -21.27 -3.85 -2.05
C GLN A 114 -21.28 -4.56 -3.40
N HIS A 115 -22.00 -5.68 -3.47
CA HIS A 115 -22.28 -6.36 -4.73
C HIS A 115 -23.21 -5.53 -5.63
N PHE A 116 -23.18 -5.73 -6.96
CA PHE A 116 -24.06 -5.03 -7.90
C PHE A 116 -25.55 -5.23 -7.59
N GLN A 117 -25.96 -6.33 -6.97
CA GLN A 117 -27.33 -6.58 -6.50
C GLN A 117 -27.63 -5.96 -5.11
N LYS A 118 -26.78 -5.06 -4.63
CA LYS A 118 -26.88 -4.40 -3.31
C LYS A 118 -26.69 -5.35 -2.11
N LEU A 119 -26.21 -6.56 -2.34
CA LEU A 119 -25.82 -7.47 -1.27
C LEU A 119 -24.52 -7.02 -0.62
N MET A 120 -24.35 -7.31 0.65
CA MET A 120 -23.11 -7.11 1.39
C MET A 120 -22.27 -8.38 1.30
N LEU A 121 -21.08 -8.31 0.74
CA LEU A 121 -20.16 -9.45 0.63
C LEU A 121 -18.91 -9.19 1.43
N THR A 122 -18.56 -10.13 2.31
CA THR A 122 -17.28 -10.17 3.01
C THR A 122 -16.24 -10.83 2.11
N LEU A 123 -15.16 -10.13 1.83
CA LEU A 123 -14.04 -10.67 1.06
C LEU A 123 -13.19 -11.64 1.89
N HIS A 124 -12.57 -12.60 1.23
CA HIS A 124 -11.58 -13.48 1.86
C HIS A 124 -10.34 -12.67 2.28
N SER A 125 -10.16 -12.40 3.57
CA SER A 125 -9.10 -11.53 4.09
C SER A 125 -7.69 -11.93 3.63
N PHE A 126 -7.41 -13.23 3.43
CA PHE A 126 -6.10 -13.70 2.95
C PHE A 126 -5.82 -13.38 1.48
N ARG A 127 -6.85 -13.03 0.68
CA ARG A 127 -6.74 -12.59 -0.72
C ARG A 127 -6.69 -11.08 -0.86
N VAL A 128 -7.08 -10.32 0.17
CA VAL A 128 -6.98 -8.85 0.20
C VAL A 128 -5.55 -8.47 0.55
N LYS A 129 -4.82 -7.85 -0.37
CA LYS A 129 -3.47 -7.33 -0.13
C LYS A 129 -3.52 -5.97 0.56
N SER A 130 -4.35 -5.07 0.04
CA SER A 130 -4.54 -3.71 0.57
C SER A 130 -5.86 -3.13 0.11
N PHE A 131 -6.31 -2.09 0.78
CA PHE A 131 -7.45 -1.27 0.37
C PHE A 131 -7.30 0.16 0.89
N SER A 132 -7.95 1.10 0.21
CA SER A 132 -7.90 2.53 0.55
C SER A 132 -9.26 3.17 0.33
N PHE A 133 -9.68 4.02 1.25
CA PHE A 133 -10.84 4.90 1.14
C PHE A 133 -10.66 6.12 2.05
N ASN A 134 -11.27 7.25 1.71
CA ASN A 134 -11.25 8.50 2.49
C ASN A 134 -9.84 8.96 2.90
N GLY A 135 -8.80 8.68 2.09
CA GLY A 135 -7.41 9.02 2.43
C GLY A 135 -6.73 8.05 3.40
N HIS A 136 -7.42 7.04 3.90
CA HIS A 136 -6.86 5.97 4.73
C HIS A 136 -6.37 4.81 3.84
N HIS A 137 -5.19 4.30 4.13
CA HIS A 137 -4.60 3.17 3.43
C HIS A 137 -4.34 2.01 4.40
N PHE A 138 -4.94 0.87 4.10
CA PHE A 138 -4.83 -0.36 4.90
C PHE A 138 -4.09 -1.43 4.11
N ILE A 139 -3.18 -2.11 4.78
CA ILE A 139 -2.46 -3.26 4.23
C ILE A 139 -2.72 -4.49 5.07
N ARG A 140 -2.70 -5.65 4.44
CA ARG A 140 -2.67 -6.92 5.17
C ARG A 140 -1.25 -7.22 5.63
N HIS A 141 -1.03 -7.22 6.93
CA HIS A 141 0.18 -7.73 7.55
C HIS A 141 0.02 -9.23 7.83
N VAL A 142 1.04 -10.02 7.51
CA VAL A 142 1.14 -11.42 7.89
C VAL A 142 2.22 -11.52 8.93
N GLN A 143 1.90 -12.10 10.09
CA GLN A 143 2.86 -12.27 11.16
C GLN A 143 4.05 -13.11 10.69
N ASP A 144 5.25 -12.59 10.88
CA ASP A 144 6.50 -13.28 10.60
C ASP A 144 7.21 -13.61 11.92
N SER A 145 7.28 -14.89 12.25
CA SER A 145 7.91 -15.36 13.48
C SER A 145 9.44 -15.13 13.52
N THR A 146 10.05 -14.90 12.36
CA THR A 146 11.51 -14.63 12.25
C THR A 146 11.81 -13.16 12.56
N VAL A 147 10.81 -12.27 12.46
CA VAL A 147 10.96 -10.84 12.72
C VAL A 147 10.53 -10.51 14.15
N LYS A 148 11.48 -10.00 14.94
CA LYS A 148 11.23 -9.66 16.35
C LYS A 148 10.08 -8.66 16.50
N GLY A 149 9.11 -9.02 17.33
CA GLY A 149 7.96 -8.17 17.66
C GLY A 149 6.93 -8.02 16.53
N SER A 150 7.01 -8.86 15.47
CA SER A 150 6.05 -8.84 14.36
C SER A 150 4.62 -8.85 14.87
N PRO A 151 3.78 -7.88 14.44
CA PRO A 151 2.38 -7.84 14.82
C PRO A 151 1.62 -9.07 14.34
N ALA A 152 0.48 -9.39 14.96
CA ALA A 152 -0.39 -10.47 14.52
C ALA A 152 -0.90 -10.25 13.09
N THR A 153 -1.23 -11.35 12.41
CA THR A 153 -1.85 -11.27 11.07
C THR A 153 -3.16 -10.50 11.13
N GLY A 154 -3.36 -9.57 10.17
CA GLY A 154 -4.59 -8.77 10.05
C GLY A 154 -4.37 -7.50 9.22
N PHE A 155 -5.38 -6.64 9.16
CA PHE A 155 -5.29 -5.36 8.45
C PHE A 155 -4.78 -4.26 9.38
N TYR A 156 -3.88 -3.44 8.85
CA TYR A 156 -3.24 -2.33 9.54
C TYR A 156 -3.30 -1.08 8.68
N GLU A 157 -3.68 0.04 9.27
CA GLU A 157 -3.59 1.34 8.62
C GLU A 157 -2.14 1.80 8.61
N VAL A 158 -1.65 2.20 7.45
CA VAL A 158 -0.30 2.77 7.29
C VAL A 158 -0.37 4.26 7.60
N LEU A 159 0.34 4.68 8.65
CA LEU A 159 0.33 6.07 9.11
C LEU A 159 1.60 6.83 8.73
N HIS A 160 2.73 6.13 8.57
CA HIS A 160 3.99 6.73 8.17
C HIS A 160 4.86 5.69 7.45
N GLU A 161 5.48 6.11 6.35
CA GLU A 161 6.47 5.35 5.60
C GLU A 161 7.71 6.22 5.36
N GLY A 162 8.85 5.78 5.89
CA GLY A 162 10.14 6.43 5.79
C GLY A 162 11.25 5.43 6.19
N LYS A 163 12.32 5.89 6.82
CA LYS A 163 13.30 5.02 7.48
C LYS A 163 12.64 4.18 8.57
N THR A 164 11.66 4.79 9.24
CA THR A 164 10.76 4.10 10.14
C THR A 164 9.40 3.91 9.47
N ARG A 165 8.75 2.78 9.74
CA ARG A 165 7.40 2.51 9.25
C ARG A 165 6.45 2.42 10.43
N MET A 166 5.36 3.19 10.40
CA MET A 166 4.33 3.15 11.44
C MET A 166 3.00 2.63 10.91
N MET A 167 2.42 1.70 11.65
CA MET A 167 1.10 1.15 11.37
C MET A 167 0.21 1.22 12.60
N ALA A 168 -1.09 1.40 12.38
CA ALA A 168 -2.11 1.30 13.43
C ALA A 168 -3.00 0.07 13.21
N LYS A 169 -3.14 -0.76 14.24
CA LYS A 169 -4.22 -1.75 14.30
C LYS A 169 -5.44 -1.09 14.94
N ARG A 170 -6.50 -0.95 14.15
CA ARG A 170 -7.81 -0.47 14.60
C ARG A 170 -8.65 -1.68 14.97
N VAL A 171 -9.21 -1.70 16.16
CA VAL A 171 -10.04 -2.83 16.63
C VAL A 171 -11.27 -2.27 17.32
N LYS A 172 -12.42 -2.86 17.07
CA LYS A 172 -13.59 -2.67 17.92
C LYS A 172 -13.81 -3.91 18.77
N ILE A 173 -14.18 -3.70 20.01
CA ILE A 173 -14.56 -4.75 20.95
C ILE A 173 -16.02 -4.55 21.33
N LEU A 174 -16.74 -5.63 21.49
CA LEU A 174 -18.08 -5.61 22.02
C LEU A 174 -18.00 -5.66 23.56
N GLU A 175 -18.30 -4.55 24.21
CA GLU A 175 -18.38 -4.45 25.68
C GLU A 175 -19.83 -4.73 26.09
N GLU A 176 -20.00 -5.54 27.13
CA GLU A 176 -21.29 -5.88 27.69
C GLU A 176 -21.33 -5.39 29.13
N THR A 177 -22.38 -4.67 29.48
CA THR A 177 -22.66 -4.22 30.84
C THR A 177 -24.01 -4.79 31.26
N VAL A 178 -24.04 -5.51 32.38
CA VAL A 178 -25.25 -6.08 32.96
C VAL A 178 -25.66 -5.24 34.15
N THR A 179 -26.79 -4.54 33.99
CA THR A 179 -27.52 -3.89 35.08
C THR A 179 -28.88 -4.53 35.20
N ASP A 180 -29.97 -3.78 35.15
CA ASP A 180 -31.34 -4.34 35.04
C ASP A 180 -31.62 -4.92 33.64
N VAL A 181 -30.88 -4.41 32.63
CA VAL A 181 -30.91 -4.90 31.24
C VAL A 181 -29.48 -5.07 30.73
N VAL A 182 -29.29 -6.02 29.81
CA VAL A 182 -28.02 -6.21 29.13
C VAL A 182 -27.85 -5.13 28.08
N GLN A 183 -26.82 -4.31 28.24
CA GLN A 183 -26.42 -3.28 27.28
C GLN A 183 -25.13 -3.69 26.61
N GLN A 184 -25.13 -3.65 25.28
CA GLN A 184 -23.96 -3.97 24.46
C GLN A 184 -23.52 -2.73 23.68
N ARG A 185 -22.19 -2.51 23.60
CA ARG A 185 -21.61 -1.35 22.92
C ARG A 185 -20.32 -1.73 22.20
N PHE A 186 -20.13 -1.21 20.99
CA PHE A 186 -18.84 -1.26 20.30
C PHE A 186 -17.92 -0.13 20.78
N THR A 187 -16.77 -0.51 21.34
CA THR A 187 -15.74 0.43 21.78
C THR A 187 -14.47 0.26 20.94
N GLN A 188 -13.93 1.36 20.40
CA GLN A 188 -12.74 1.31 19.56
C GLN A 188 -11.46 1.39 20.39
N LYS A 189 -10.47 0.54 20.05
CA LYS A 189 -9.10 0.58 20.55
C LYS A 189 -8.11 0.65 19.40
N ASN A 190 -7.07 1.47 19.56
CA ASN A 190 -6.02 1.65 18.57
C ASN A 190 -4.67 1.22 19.16
N PHE A 191 -3.96 0.37 18.44
CA PHE A 191 -2.63 -0.09 18.79
C PHE A 191 -1.64 0.37 17.73
N TYR A 192 -0.49 0.92 18.14
CA TYR A 192 0.49 1.50 17.22
C TYR A 192 1.75 0.66 17.22
N TYR A 193 2.20 0.30 16.03
CA TYR A 193 3.39 -0.49 15.80
C TYR A 193 4.36 0.30 14.92
N ILE A 194 5.62 0.35 15.34
CA ILE A 194 6.67 1.02 14.59
C ILE A 194 7.75 -0.01 14.26
N ASN A 195 8.08 -0.13 12.99
CA ASN A 195 9.23 -0.89 12.54
C ASN A 195 10.44 0.03 12.40
N SER A 196 11.55 -0.39 13.00
CA SER A 196 12.86 0.23 12.83
C SER A 196 13.91 -0.89 12.82
N ASN A 197 14.80 -0.87 11.82
CA ASN A 197 15.86 -1.88 11.67
C ASN A 197 15.32 -3.33 11.72
N ASN A 198 14.24 -3.59 10.99
CA ASN A 198 13.57 -4.90 10.93
C ASN A 198 13.08 -5.45 12.30
N THR A 199 12.82 -4.55 13.24
CA THR A 199 12.24 -4.89 14.55
C THR A 199 10.97 -4.08 14.76
N TRP A 200 9.87 -4.76 15.12
CA TRP A 200 8.61 -4.12 15.45
C TRP A 200 8.50 -3.79 16.93
N HIS A 201 8.01 -2.62 17.23
CA HIS A 201 7.79 -2.13 18.58
C HIS A 201 6.33 -1.69 18.76
N ASN A 202 5.64 -2.25 19.75
CA ASN A 202 4.32 -1.77 20.14
C ASN A 202 4.48 -0.54 21.04
N ILE A 203 3.98 0.62 20.60
CA ILE A 203 4.16 1.90 21.28
C ILE A 203 2.89 2.29 22.03
N LYS A 204 2.92 2.13 23.33
CA LYS A 204 1.83 2.54 24.24
C LYS A 204 2.04 3.94 24.81
N THR A 205 3.29 4.31 25.10
CA THR A 205 3.66 5.56 25.77
C THR A 205 4.82 6.26 25.05
N PHE A 206 5.02 7.55 25.34
CA PHE A 206 6.21 8.27 24.86
C PHE A 206 7.53 7.65 25.38
N LYS A 207 7.49 6.99 26.55
CA LYS A 207 8.64 6.28 27.09
C LYS A 207 9.03 5.10 26.20
N ASP A 208 8.05 4.38 25.65
CA ASP A 208 8.30 3.27 24.73
C ASP A 208 8.92 3.80 23.44
N LEU A 209 8.34 4.84 22.83
CA LEU A 209 8.89 5.50 21.64
C LEU A 209 10.34 5.94 21.85
N ARG A 210 10.62 6.59 23.00
CA ARG A 210 11.96 7.04 23.37
C ARG A 210 12.96 5.90 23.42
N LYS A 211 12.60 4.80 24.10
CA LYS A 211 13.50 3.66 24.33
C LYS A 211 13.75 2.83 23.07
N SER A 212 12.73 2.69 22.23
CA SER A 212 12.77 1.76 21.11
C SER A 212 13.24 2.41 19.81
N ILE A 213 12.99 3.71 19.63
CA ILE A 213 13.19 4.39 18.34
C ILE A 213 14.09 5.63 18.51
N LEU A 214 13.69 6.58 19.33
CA LEU A 214 14.30 7.91 19.37
C LEU A 214 15.68 7.96 20.05
N ASN A 215 15.93 7.09 21.03
CA ASN A 215 17.19 7.01 21.77
C ASN A 215 17.72 8.40 22.21
N GLU A 216 18.90 8.77 21.74
CA GLU A 216 19.57 10.06 22.03
C GLU A 216 18.83 11.28 21.45
N LYS A 217 18.09 11.11 20.34
CA LYS A 217 17.31 12.18 19.69
C LYS A 217 16.02 12.53 20.42
N SER A 218 15.69 11.81 21.49
CA SER A 218 14.42 11.97 22.22
C SER A 218 14.18 13.35 22.82
N SER A 219 15.24 14.07 23.22
CA SER A 219 15.13 15.44 23.76
C SER A 219 14.75 16.44 22.67
N GLU A 220 15.37 16.33 21.50
CA GLU A 220 15.12 17.16 20.33
C GLU A 220 13.68 16.98 19.82
N ILE A 221 13.26 15.73 19.65
CA ILE A 221 11.87 15.39 19.24
C ILE A 221 10.85 15.90 20.27
N ARG A 222 11.14 15.76 21.59
CA ARG A 222 10.24 16.29 22.62
C ARG A 222 10.13 17.82 22.56
N GLN A 223 11.25 18.52 22.28
CA GLN A 223 11.24 19.96 22.11
C GLN A 223 10.42 20.36 20.88
N TYR A 224 10.59 19.66 19.75
CA TYR A 224 9.79 19.85 18.55
C TYR A 224 8.28 19.73 18.82
N LEU A 225 7.85 18.63 19.45
CA LEU A 225 6.44 18.41 19.80
C LEU A 225 5.88 19.52 20.70
N ARG A 226 6.69 20.01 21.66
CA ARG A 226 6.29 21.12 22.55
C ARG A 226 6.13 22.44 21.80
N ARG A 227 7.07 22.77 20.90
CA ARG A 227 7.01 24.00 20.07
C ARG A 227 5.76 24.00 19.19
N ASN A 228 5.37 22.85 18.66
CA ASN A 228 4.17 22.67 17.85
C ASN A 228 2.90 22.42 18.69
N GLN A 229 2.97 22.57 20.00
CA GLN A 229 1.85 22.40 20.94
C GLN A 229 1.18 21.02 20.91
N ILE A 230 1.87 19.98 20.41
CA ILE A 230 1.36 18.62 20.28
C ILE A 230 1.53 17.88 21.62
N LYS A 231 0.41 17.47 22.22
CA LYS A 231 0.39 16.76 23.50
C LYS A 231 0.21 15.26 23.30
N PHE A 232 1.26 14.47 23.53
CA PHE A 232 1.27 13.02 23.32
C PHE A 232 0.08 12.28 23.97
N ARG A 233 -0.37 12.70 25.15
CA ARG A 233 -1.50 12.06 25.86
C ARG A 233 -2.86 12.35 25.22
N LYS A 234 -3.03 13.54 24.59
CA LYS A 234 -4.30 13.97 23.99
C LYS A 234 -4.40 13.60 22.51
N GLU A 235 -3.29 13.71 21.80
CA GLU A 235 -3.18 13.58 20.36
C GLU A 235 -2.12 12.52 20.01
N LYS A 236 -2.25 11.33 20.61
CA LYS A 236 -1.21 10.29 20.55
C LYS A 236 -0.78 9.94 19.13
N GLU A 237 -1.73 9.73 18.25
CA GLU A 237 -1.46 9.34 16.85
C GLU A 237 -0.72 10.44 16.11
N ARG A 238 -1.23 11.67 16.15
CA ARG A 238 -0.57 12.84 15.57
C ARG A 238 0.84 13.04 16.13
N ALA A 239 0.99 12.91 17.45
CA ALA A 239 2.29 13.03 18.10
C ALA A 239 3.29 11.95 17.65
N LEU A 240 2.83 10.73 17.38
CA LEU A 240 3.66 9.64 16.86
C LEU A 240 4.09 9.92 15.41
N ILE A 241 3.16 10.32 14.54
CA ILE A 241 3.44 10.63 13.13
C ILE A 241 4.47 11.76 13.04
N GLU A 242 4.21 12.89 13.71
CA GLU A 242 5.10 14.06 13.71
C GLU A 242 6.48 13.74 14.29
N ALA A 243 6.52 12.92 15.37
CA ALA A 243 7.78 12.50 15.97
C ALA A 243 8.63 11.67 15.00
N LEU A 244 8.01 10.76 14.23
CA LEU A 244 8.72 9.92 13.27
C LEU A 244 9.15 10.69 12.04
N GLN A 245 8.32 11.58 11.51
CA GLN A 245 8.69 12.46 10.39
C GLN A 245 9.91 13.30 10.74
N GLN A 246 9.89 13.92 11.92
CA GLN A 246 11.03 14.71 12.40
C GLN A 246 12.26 13.83 12.68
N PHE A 247 12.08 12.64 13.25
CA PHE A 247 13.17 11.69 13.49
C PHE A 247 13.84 11.24 12.20
N ASP A 248 13.06 10.86 11.20
CA ASP A 248 13.57 10.43 9.89
C ASP A 248 14.32 11.60 9.20
N ALA A 249 13.83 12.84 9.34
CA ALA A 249 14.48 14.03 8.77
C ALA A 249 15.85 14.35 9.40
N ILE A 250 16.03 14.17 10.72
CA ILE A 250 17.29 14.47 11.41
C ILE A 250 18.29 13.31 11.41
N THR A 251 17.88 12.13 10.90
CA THR A 251 18.74 10.93 10.83
C THR A 251 19.14 10.56 9.40
N GLN A 252 18.79 11.44 8.44
CA GLN A 252 19.18 11.28 7.02
C GLN A 252 20.68 11.30 6.79
#